data_9380550aeeee8261d04c29958db1f1e7
#
_entry.id   9380550aeeee8261d04c29958db1f1e7
#
_cell.length_a   1.000
_cell.length_b   1.000
_cell.length_c   1.000
_cell.angle_alpha   90.00
_cell.angle_beta   90.00
_cell.angle_gamma   90.00
#
_symmetry.space_group_name_H-M   'P 1'
#
loop_
_entity.id
_entity.type
_entity.pdbx_description
1 polymer ?
#
loop_
_entity_poly.entity_id
_entity_poly.type
_entity_poly.pdbx_seq_one_letter_code
_entity_poly.pdbx_strand_id
1 'polypeptide(L)'
;MNIFPTNSIYEDEDFNVILDASPATKGHALILPKEHYANIYEMDEELLGKAAKLAKKMITHEKNVLNCDGYNIVQNNGEVAGQTVFHFHMHLIPRYGKDENKKIIEWDQNEFSDEEMKSICEAMKLQ
;
A
#
# COMPACT_ATOMS: atom_id res chain seq x y z
N MET A 1 0.46 16.48 -9.28
CA MET A 1 1.85 16.21 -9.63
C MET A 1 1.94 14.92 -10.40
N ASN A 2 2.53 14.98 -11.56
CA ASN A 2 2.56 13.83 -12.46
C ASN A 2 3.98 13.33 -12.61
N ILE A 3 4.47 12.65 -11.58
CA ILE A 3 5.82 12.12 -11.55
C ILE A 3 5.92 10.76 -12.24
N PHE A 4 4.79 10.18 -12.62
CA PHE A 4 4.75 8.90 -13.31
C PHE A 4 4.10 9.07 -14.68
N PRO A 5 4.64 8.45 -15.74
CA PRO A 5 3.91 8.32 -16.99
C PRO A 5 2.68 7.50 -16.67
N THR A 6 1.52 8.07 -16.92
CA THR A 6 0.33 7.54 -16.32
C THR A 6 -0.49 6.67 -17.23
N ASN A 7 -0.75 5.45 -16.73
CA ASN A 7 -1.88 4.66 -17.17
C ASN A 7 -2.88 4.72 -16.04
N SER A 8 -3.76 5.71 -16.08
CA SER A 8 -4.78 5.90 -15.04
C SER A 8 -5.92 4.92 -15.26
N ILE A 9 -6.26 4.17 -14.23
CA ILE A 9 -7.35 3.20 -14.29
C ILE A 9 -8.60 3.68 -13.55
N TYR A 10 -8.46 4.70 -12.72
CA TYR A 10 -9.59 5.29 -12.00
C TYR A 10 -9.20 6.68 -11.51
N GLU A 11 -10.15 7.58 -11.55
CA GLU A 11 -9.95 8.93 -11.03
C GLU A 11 -11.25 9.46 -10.46
N ASP A 12 -11.17 10.11 -9.31
CA ASP A 12 -12.28 10.88 -8.75
C ASP A 12 -11.75 12.23 -8.27
N GLU A 13 -12.53 12.96 -7.49
CA GLU A 13 -12.10 14.27 -7.04
C GLU A 13 -10.96 14.21 -6.00
N ASP A 14 -10.80 13.11 -5.31
CA ASP A 14 -9.81 12.96 -4.25
C ASP A 14 -8.59 12.14 -4.66
N PHE A 15 -8.74 11.19 -5.57
CA PHE A 15 -7.71 10.20 -5.89
C PHE A 15 -7.50 10.00 -7.37
N ASN A 16 -6.31 9.53 -7.69
CA ASN A 16 -5.99 8.96 -8.98
C ASN A 16 -5.39 7.57 -8.72
N VAL A 17 -5.84 6.57 -9.45
CA VAL A 17 -5.28 5.22 -9.38
C VAL A 17 -4.59 4.93 -10.69
N ILE A 18 -3.29 4.69 -10.62
CA ILE A 18 -2.44 4.50 -11.80
C ILE A 18 -1.71 3.17 -11.73
N LEU A 19 -1.28 2.67 -12.87
CA LEU A 19 -0.39 1.51 -12.90
C LEU A 19 1.02 1.95 -12.54
N ASP A 20 1.70 1.14 -11.73
CA ASP A 20 3.09 1.39 -11.39
C ASP A 20 3.95 1.17 -12.64
N ALA A 21 4.83 2.13 -12.94
CA ALA A 21 5.72 2.06 -14.10
C ALA A 21 6.79 0.97 -13.96
N SER A 22 7.09 0.58 -12.71
CA SER A 22 8.05 -0.51 -12.42
C SER A 22 7.34 -1.57 -11.58
N PRO A 23 6.38 -2.29 -12.18
CA PRO A 23 5.49 -3.14 -11.42
C PRO A 23 6.17 -4.39 -10.84
N ALA A 24 5.76 -4.75 -9.63
CA ALA A 24 6.19 -6.02 -9.04
C ALA A 24 5.54 -7.20 -9.75
N THR A 25 4.29 -7.02 -10.18
CA THR A 25 3.51 -8.03 -10.90
C THR A 25 2.63 -7.32 -11.92
N LYS A 26 2.04 -8.09 -12.81
CA LYS A 26 1.06 -7.57 -13.77
C LYS A 26 -0.13 -6.96 -13.02
N GLY A 27 -0.38 -5.68 -13.26
CA GLY A 27 -1.51 -5.01 -12.65
C GLY A 27 -1.20 -4.30 -11.33
N HIS A 28 0.06 -4.23 -10.94
CA HIS A 28 0.48 -3.48 -9.76
C HIS A 28 0.06 -2.01 -9.91
N ALA A 29 -0.80 -1.55 -9.04
CA ALA A 29 -1.38 -0.21 -9.11
C ALA A 29 -1.03 0.61 -7.87
N LEU A 30 -1.18 1.93 -8.00
CA LEU A 30 -0.94 2.88 -6.92
C LEU A 30 -2.17 3.75 -6.75
N ILE A 31 -2.63 3.90 -5.51
CA ILE A 31 -3.64 4.91 -5.16
C ILE A 31 -2.88 6.14 -4.69
N LEU A 32 -3.14 7.26 -5.35
CA LEU A 32 -2.51 8.54 -5.04
C LEU A 32 -3.58 9.56 -4.69
N PRO A 33 -3.47 10.26 -3.54
CA PRO A 33 -4.32 11.40 -3.31
C PRO A 33 -3.91 12.54 -4.25
N LYS A 34 -4.88 13.31 -4.72
CA LYS A 34 -4.60 14.49 -5.56
C LYS A 34 -3.93 15.60 -4.76
N GLU A 35 -4.35 15.75 -3.51
CA GLU A 35 -3.71 16.68 -2.58
C GLU A 35 -2.40 16.07 -2.09
N HIS A 36 -1.38 16.90 -1.90
CA HIS A 36 -0.07 16.43 -1.49
C HIS A 36 0.01 16.16 0.01
N TYR A 37 0.40 14.95 0.35
CA TYR A 37 0.79 14.55 1.71
C TYR A 37 2.06 13.72 1.57
N ALA A 38 3.08 14.02 2.36
CA ALA A 38 4.34 13.27 2.24
C ALA A 38 4.18 11.81 2.68
N ASN A 39 3.37 11.57 3.70
CA ASN A 39 3.20 10.25 4.30
C ASN A 39 1.89 10.19 5.09
N ILE A 40 1.65 9.05 5.74
CA ILE A 40 0.41 8.83 6.51
C ILE A 40 0.28 9.78 7.70
N TYR A 41 1.41 10.20 8.29
CA TYR A 41 1.37 11.07 9.47
C TYR A 41 0.77 12.44 9.17
N GLU A 42 0.93 12.90 7.93
CA GLU A 42 0.42 14.21 7.50
C GLU A 42 -0.97 14.13 6.87
N MET A 43 -1.41 12.93 6.52
CA MET A 43 -2.64 12.75 5.76
C MET A 43 -3.88 12.95 6.62
N ASP A 44 -4.88 13.64 6.07
CA ASP A 44 -6.18 13.79 6.69
C ASP A 44 -6.84 12.43 6.94
N GLU A 45 -7.38 12.23 8.14
CA GLU A 45 -7.95 10.94 8.54
C GLU A 45 -9.15 10.51 7.72
N GLU A 46 -10.03 11.45 7.36
CA GLU A 46 -11.18 11.12 6.53
C GLU A 46 -10.75 10.68 5.14
N LEU A 47 -9.76 11.38 4.60
CA LEU A 47 -9.22 11.05 3.29
C LEU A 47 -8.52 9.69 3.32
N LEU A 48 -7.79 9.40 4.40
CA LEU A 48 -7.17 8.09 4.58
C LEU A 48 -8.22 6.98 4.61
N GLY A 49 -9.34 7.22 5.29
CA GLY A 49 -10.46 6.28 5.32
C GLY A 49 -11.04 6.04 3.93
N LYS A 50 -11.16 7.10 3.12
CA LYS A 50 -11.62 6.98 1.73
C LYS A 50 -10.63 6.19 0.88
N ALA A 51 -9.33 6.35 1.13
CA ALA A 51 -8.30 5.58 0.42
C ALA A 51 -8.45 4.09 0.68
N ALA A 52 -8.71 3.71 1.92
CA ALA A 52 -8.91 2.30 2.28
C ALA A 52 -10.17 1.72 1.62
N LYS A 53 -11.25 2.49 1.60
CA LYS A 53 -12.48 2.08 0.92
C LYS A 53 -12.25 1.91 -0.58
N LEU A 54 -11.52 2.83 -1.18
CA LEU A 54 -11.17 2.76 -2.60
C LEU A 54 -10.31 1.54 -2.88
N ALA A 55 -9.35 1.24 -2.00
CA ALA A 55 -8.51 0.07 -2.15
C ALA A 55 -9.35 -1.21 -2.22
N LYS A 56 -10.31 -1.35 -1.31
CA LYS A 56 -11.22 -2.50 -1.32
C LYS A 56 -12.01 -2.59 -2.62
N LYS A 57 -12.54 -1.46 -3.07
CA LYS A 57 -13.32 -1.41 -4.30
C LYS A 57 -12.47 -1.83 -5.50
N MET A 58 -11.26 -1.30 -5.59
CA MET A 58 -10.36 -1.59 -6.69
C MET A 58 -9.94 -3.05 -6.72
N ILE A 59 -9.48 -3.60 -5.60
CA ILE A 59 -9.00 -4.99 -5.59
C ILE A 59 -10.14 -5.99 -5.83
N THR A 60 -11.35 -5.69 -5.35
CA THR A 60 -12.51 -6.54 -5.58
C THR A 60 -12.85 -6.60 -7.06
N HIS A 61 -12.81 -5.46 -7.73
CA HIS A 61 -13.06 -5.37 -9.17
C HIS A 61 -11.93 -6.02 -9.97
N GLU A 62 -10.70 -5.64 -9.68
CA GLU A 62 -9.53 -6.05 -10.46
C GLU A 62 -9.19 -7.53 -10.30
N LYS A 63 -9.56 -8.12 -9.17
CA LYS A 63 -9.36 -9.57 -8.97
C LYS A 63 -9.98 -10.38 -10.10
N ASN A 64 -11.18 -10.00 -10.52
CA ASN A 64 -11.89 -10.69 -11.59
C ASN A 64 -11.30 -10.35 -12.97
N VAL A 65 -10.91 -9.09 -13.18
CA VAL A 65 -10.33 -8.65 -14.45
C VAL A 65 -8.97 -9.31 -14.70
N LEU A 66 -8.13 -9.35 -13.66
CA LEU A 66 -6.77 -9.89 -13.77
C LEU A 66 -6.71 -11.41 -13.56
N ASN A 67 -7.75 -11.97 -12.99
CA ASN A 67 -7.80 -13.37 -12.59
C ASN A 67 -6.63 -13.72 -11.66
N CYS A 68 -6.38 -12.85 -10.68
CA CYS A 68 -5.34 -13.06 -9.69
C CYS A 68 -5.89 -13.80 -8.47
N ASP A 69 -4.98 -14.32 -7.66
CA ASP A 69 -5.33 -15.18 -6.52
C ASP A 69 -5.31 -14.45 -5.18
N GLY A 70 -4.65 -13.33 -5.13
CA GLY A 70 -4.57 -12.55 -3.89
C GLY A 70 -4.01 -11.16 -4.15
N TYR A 71 -3.93 -10.36 -3.08
CA TYR A 71 -3.39 -9.01 -3.13
C TYR A 71 -2.58 -8.70 -1.89
N ASN A 72 -1.49 -7.98 -2.09
CA ASN A 72 -0.84 -7.27 -1.00
C ASN A 72 -1.19 -5.79 -1.13
N ILE A 73 -1.55 -5.18 -0.02
CA ILE A 73 -1.74 -3.74 0.06
C ILE A 73 -0.60 -3.22 0.93
N VAL A 74 0.20 -2.31 0.39
CA VAL A 74 1.40 -1.81 1.06
C VAL A 74 1.42 -0.30 1.03
N GLN A 75 1.71 0.30 2.17
CA GLN A 75 1.86 1.73 2.28
C GLN A 75 3.07 2.00 3.18
N ASN A 76 4.07 2.71 2.68
CA ASN A 76 5.33 2.91 3.36
C ASN A 76 5.45 4.36 3.86
N ASN A 77 5.94 4.53 5.07
CA ASN A 77 6.10 5.84 5.70
C ASN A 77 7.53 5.99 6.21
N GLY A 78 8.30 6.82 5.53
CA GLY A 78 9.70 7.05 5.85
C GLY A 78 10.65 6.22 5.00
N GLU A 79 11.83 6.75 4.79
CA GLU A 79 12.85 6.13 3.95
C GLU A 79 13.26 4.75 4.46
N VAL A 80 13.45 4.62 5.78
CA VAL A 80 13.85 3.36 6.42
C VAL A 80 12.80 2.27 6.20
N ALA A 81 11.53 2.68 6.05
CA ALA A 81 10.43 1.76 5.80
C ALA A 81 10.21 1.47 4.31
N GLY A 82 11.05 2.01 3.44
CA GLY A 82 10.98 1.74 2.01
C GLY A 82 10.27 2.81 1.18
N GLN A 83 9.93 3.94 1.79
CA GLN A 83 9.33 5.04 1.03
C GLN A 83 10.43 5.75 0.21
N THR A 84 10.28 5.72 -1.11
CA THR A 84 11.25 6.33 -2.02
C THR A 84 10.72 7.60 -2.68
N VAL A 85 9.40 7.76 -2.74
CA VAL A 85 8.75 8.96 -3.26
C VAL A 85 7.94 9.56 -2.12
N PHE A 86 8.19 10.83 -1.82
CA PHE A 86 7.58 11.49 -0.65
C PHE A 86 6.28 12.20 -1.00
N HIS A 87 5.41 11.43 -1.60
CA HIS A 87 4.00 11.71 -1.82
C HIS A 87 3.27 10.43 -1.46
N PHE A 88 2.34 10.50 -0.52
CA PHE A 88 1.61 9.31 -0.05
C PHE A 88 1.10 8.50 -1.22
N HIS A 89 1.35 7.20 -1.20
CA HIS A 89 0.79 6.28 -2.19
C HIS A 89 0.60 4.91 -1.56
N MET A 90 -0.44 4.24 -2.01
CA MET A 90 -0.80 2.91 -1.53
C MET A 90 -0.67 1.94 -2.67
N HIS A 91 0.20 0.95 -2.50
CA HIS A 91 0.41 -0.10 -3.48
C HIS A 91 -0.69 -1.13 -3.41
N LEU A 92 -1.23 -1.50 -4.56
CA LEU A 92 -2.14 -2.63 -4.72
C LEU A 92 -1.44 -3.62 -5.62
N ILE A 93 -0.95 -4.71 -5.03
CA ILE A 93 -0.09 -5.67 -5.73
C ILE A 93 -0.82 -7.00 -5.89
N PRO A 94 -1.31 -7.31 -7.11
CA PRO A 94 -1.96 -8.61 -7.33
C PRO A 94 -0.93 -9.74 -7.26
N ARG A 95 -1.35 -10.87 -6.74
CA ARG A 95 -0.49 -12.06 -6.65
C ARG A 95 -1.14 -13.21 -7.39
N TYR A 96 -0.28 -13.93 -8.10
CA TYR A 96 -0.71 -15.02 -8.97
C TYR A 96 -0.11 -16.33 -8.48
N GLY A 97 -0.93 -17.32 -8.26
CA GLY A 97 -0.50 -18.60 -7.69
C GLY A 97 0.50 -19.36 -8.54
N LYS A 98 0.58 -19.02 -9.82
CA LYS A 98 1.51 -19.70 -10.76
C LYS A 98 2.78 -18.90 -11.00
N ASP A 99 2.98 -17.82 -10.27
CA ASP A 99 4.16 -16.98 -10.43
C ASP A 99 5.35 -17.65 -9.72
N GLU A 100 6.28 -18.16 -10.51
CA GLU A 100 7.43 -18.91 -9.98
C GLU A 100 8.45 -18.02 -9.28
N ASN A 101 8.51 -16.77 -9.67
CA ASN A 101 9.48 -15.82 -9.12
C ASN A 101 8.87 -14.89 -8.09
N LYS A 102 7.69 -15.21 -7.62
CA LYS A 102 7.01 -14.36 -6.68
C LYS A 102 7.77 -14.29 -5.37
N LYS A 103 7.87 -13.10 -4.85
CA LYS A 103 8.28 -12.87 -3.48
C LYS A 103 7.13 -12.22 -2.77
N ILE A 104 6.67 -12.85 -1.71
CA ILE A 104 5.76 -12.20 -0.78
C ILE A 104 6.60 -11.23 0.05
N ILE A 105 5.94 -10.38 0.79
CA ILE A 105 6.63 -9.47 1.69
C ILE A 105 7.38 -10.30 2.74
N GLU A 106 8.68 -10.11 2.83
CA GLU A 106 9.53 -10.87 3.74
C GLU A 106 10.08 -9.99 4.85
N TRP A 107 10.24 -10.59 6.01
CA TRP A 107 10.91 -9.94 7.15
C TRP A 107 11.51 -11.04 8.03
N ASP A 108 12.52 -10.64 8.80
CA ASP A 108 13.13 -11.53 9.77
C ASP A 108 12.21 -11.70 10.97
N GLN A 109 12.21 -12.89 11.54
CA GLN A 109 11.47 -13.15 12.77
C GLN A 109 12.43 -12.94 13.94
N ASN A 110 12.10 -12.00 14.80
CA ASN A 110 12.90 -11.69 15.97
C ASN A 110 12.23 -12.24 17.20
N GLU A 111 13.03 -12.58 18.20
CA GLU A 111 12.53 -13.12 19.45
C GLU A 111 12.81 -12.14 20.59
N PHE A 112 11.81 -11.98 21.44
CA PHE A 112 11.90 -11.18 22.65
C PHE A 112 11.40 -12.05 23.81
N SER A 113 11.99 -11.87 24.99
CA SER A 113 11.51 -12.60 26.17
C SER A 113 10.09 -12.18 26.54
N ASP A 114 9.41 -12.99 27.32
CA ASP A 114 8.05 -12.69 27.78
C ASP A 114 8.03 -11.35 28.55
N GLU A 115 9.06 -11.09 29.35
CA GLU A 115 9.16 -9.83 30.09
C GLU A 115 9.33 -8.64 29.16
N GLU A 116 10.20 -8.77 28.15
CA GLU A 116 10.37 -7.74 27.14
C GLU A 116 9.07 -7.47 26.39
N MET A 117 8.36 -8.53 26.00
CA MET A 117 7.08 -8.40 25.31
C MET A 117 6.06 -7.65 26.15
N LYS A 118 6.00 -7.94 27.47
CA LYS A 118 5.09 -7.24 28.37
C LYS A 118 5.44 -5.77 28.49
N SER A 119 6.74 -5.47 28.61
CA SER A 119 7.21 -4.09 28.68
C SER A 119 6.86 -3.30 27.45
N ILE A 120 7.10 -3.89 26.27
CA ILE A 120 6.76 -3.27 24.99
C ILE A 120 5.24 -3.04 24.92
N CYS A 121 4.47 -4.05 25.27
CA CYS A 121 3.01 -3.96 25.27
C CYS A 121 2.51 -2.79 26.13
N GLU A 122 3.04 -2.66 27.36
CA GLU A 122 2.63 -1.57 28.24
C GLU A 122 2.99 -0.20 27.65
N ALA A 123 4.19 -0.09 27.07
CA ALA A 123 4.63 1.18 26.46
C ALA A 123 3.78 1.58 25.26
N MET A 124 3.22 0.61 24.53
CA MET A 124 2.51 0.86 23.28
C MET A 124 0.99 1.01 23.45
N LYS A 125 0.46 0.79 24.65
CA LYS A 125 -0.99 0.91 24.86
C LYS A 125 -1.47 2.30 24.49
N LEU A 126 -2.50 2.34 23.66
CA LEU A 126 -3.15 3.58 23.27
C LEU A 126 -4.14 3.98 24.35
N GLN A 127 -4.07 5.24 24.77
CA GLN A 127 -4.95 5.77 25.81
C GLN A 127 -6.05 6.65 25.24
#